data_1a721e06dec672a428af68352166c9e8
#
_entry.id   1a721e06dec672a428af68352166c9e8
#
_cell.length_a   1.000
_cell.length_b   1.000
_cell.length_c   1.000
_cell.angle_alpha   90.00
_cell.angle_beta   90.00
_cell.angle_gamma   90.00
#
_symmetry.space_group_name_H-M   'P 1'
#
loop_
_entity.id
_entity.type
_entity.pdbx_description
1 polymer ?
#
loop_
_entity_poly.entity_id
_entity_poly.type
_entity_poly.pdbx_seq_one_letter_code
_entity_poly.pdbx_strand_id
1 'polypeptide(L)'
;WHFKSATNQTPRYAQPGEEGDEGAFILELKVLADVGLVGFPNAGKSTLLAAVSAAKPKIANYAFTTLEPNLGIVEVRDHKSFVMADIPGIIEGAHEGRGLGTRFLRHIERNSVLLFMIPADSDDVRRDYEVLLGELTQYNPELLDKERLLAVTKCDMLDEELIEQMKPHLPEGIPSVFISSVSGLNIARLKDMLWEALQR
;
A
#
# COMPACT_ATOMS: atom_id res chain seq x y z
N TRP A 1 -29.16 31.72 -29.35
CA TRP A 1 -30.45 32.27 -28.89
C TRP A 1 -30.33 33.57 -28.10
N HIS A 2 -29.21 33.86 -27.44
CA HIS A 2 -28.98 35.04 -26.60
C HIS A 2 -29.00 36.38 -27.37
N PHE A 3 -28.62 36.37 -28.65
CA PHE A 3 -28.47 37.57 -29.47
C PHE A 3 -29.75 37.89 -30.31
N LYS A 4 -30.80 37.05 -30.25
CA LYS A 4 -32.07 37.32 -30.93
C LYS A 4 -32.93 38.27 -30.11
N SER A 5 -33.43 39.28 -30.76
CA SER A 5 -34.43 40.21 -30.22
C SER A 5 -35.60 40.39 -31.20
N ALA A 6 -36.70 41.00 -30.76
CA ALA A 6 -37.86 41.26 -31.61
C ALA A 6 -37.49 42.10 -32.85
N THR A 7 -36.47 42.96 -32.75
CA THR A 7 -36.00 43.84 -33.81
C THR A 7 -34.81 43.27 -34.59
N ASN A 8 -34.15 42.23 -34.08
CA ASN A 8 -33.01 41.56 -34.74
C ASN A 8 -33.16 40.03 -34.64
N GLN A 9 -33.91 39.47 -35.57
CA GLN A 9 -34.22 38.05 -35.61
C GLN A 9 -33.06 37.18 -36.18
N THR A 10 -32.15 37.81 -36.94
CA THR A 10 -30.98 37.16 -37.55
C THR A 10 -29.72 37.92 -37.23
N PRO A 11 -29.20 37.88 -36.00
CA PRO A 11 -27.98 38.57 -35.63
C PRO A 11 -26.77 37.99 -36.42
N ARG A 12 -26.00 38.88 -37.04
CA ARG A 12 -24.78 38.54 -37.84
C ARG A 12 -23.47 38.75 -37.06
N TYR A 13 -23.56 38.92 -35.77
CA TYR A 13 -22.38 39.08 -34.89
C TYR A 13 -22.33 37.95 -33.88
N ALA A 14 -21.15 37.63 -33.48
CA ALA A 14 -20.87 36.70 -32.37
C ALA A 14 -20.03 37.44 -31.31
N GLN A 15 -20.23 37.06 -30.08
CA GLN A 15 -19.34 37.53 -29.02
C GLN A 15 -17.97 36.86 -29.18
N PRO A 16 -16.86 37.62 -29.22
CA PRO A 16 -15.51 37.03 -29.21
C PRO A 16 -15.36 36.21 -27.94
N GLY A 17 -14.56 35.13 -27.99
CA GLY A 17 -14.18 34.39 -26.82
C GLY A 17 -13.33 35.26 -25.90
N GLU A 18 -13.36 34.96 -24.62
CA GLU A 18 -12.43 35.54 -23.65
C GLU A 18 -11.06 34.88 -23.83
N GLU A 19 -9.98 35.63 -23.58
CA GLU A 19 -8.63 35.08 -23.57
C GLU A 19 -8.55 34.06 -22.45
N GLY A 20 -7.95 32.88 -22.72
CA GLY A 20 -7.74 31.86 -21.70
C GLY A 20 -6.58 32.24 -20.78
N ASP A 21 -6.65 31.80 -19.55
CA ASP A 21 -5.56 31.94 -18.60
C ASP A 21 -4.44 30.95 -18.94
N GLU A 22 -3.21 31.43 -19.04
CA GLU A 22 -2.02 30.61 -19.18
C GLU A 22 -1.25 30.60 -17.87
N GLY A 23 -0.83 29.40 -17.42
CA GLY A 23 -0.07 29.26 -16.19
C GLY A 23 0.77 27.98 -16.18
N ALA A 24 1.86 28.00 -15.43
CA ALA A 24 2.62 26.79 -15.12
C ALA A 24 2.09 26.19 -13.83
N PHE A 25 1.70 24.91 -13.87
CA PHE A 25 1.18 24.18 -12.73
C PHE A 25 2.15 23.07 -12.37
N ILE A 26 2.44 22.92 -11.07
CA ILE A 26 3.15 21.77 -10.53
C ILE A 26 2.09 20.80 -10.00
N LEU A 27 1.98 19.66 -10.66
CA LEU A 27 1.11 18.57 -10.20
C LEU A 27 1.90 17.67 -9.24
N GLU A 28 1.48 17.63 -7.98
CA GLU A 28 2.02 16.72 -6.99
C GLU A 28 1.08 15.53 -6.81
N LEU A 29 1.51 14.34 -7.23
CA LEU A 29 0.77 13.11 -6.99
C LEU A 29 0.99 12.67 -5.55
N LYS A 30 -0.07 12.76 -4.71
CA LYS A 30 0.01 12.46 -3.28
C LYS A 30 -0.25 10.99 -2.92
N VAL A 31 -0.67 10.15 -3.84
CA VAL A 31 -0.88 8.71 -3.61
C VAL A 31 0.41 7.97 -3.90
N LEU A 32 0.93 7.25 -2.91
CA LEU A 32 2.15 6.46 -3.07
C LEU A 32 1.82 5.05 -3.57
N ALA A 33 0.93 4.36 -2.87
CA ALA A 33 0.52 3.00 -3.17
C ALA A 33 -0.86 2.69 -2.55
N ASP A 34 -1.50 1.66 -3.04
CA ASP A 34 -2.77 1.17 -2.51
C ASP A 34 -2.53 0.28 -1.28
N VAL A 35 -1.46 -0.54 -1.31
CA VAL A 35 -1.07 -1.46 -0.25
C VAL A 35 0.33 -1.13 0.25
N GLY A 36 0.47 -0.91 1.57
CA GLY A 36 1.75 -0.72 2.25
C GLY A 36 2.20 -2.00 2.95
N LEU A 37 3.45 -2.43 2.74
CA LEU A 37 4.04 -3.57 3.43
C LEU A 37 4.63 -3.14 4.77
N VAL A 38 4.23 -3.83 5.85
CA VAL A 38 4.69 -3.61 7.22
C VAL A 38 5.30 -4.90 7.75
N GLY A 39 6.50 -4.85 8.28
CA GLY A 39 7.15 -6.04 8.82
C GLY A 39 8.59 -5.79 9.21
N PHE A 40 9.12 -6.61 10.10
CA PHE A 40 10.51 -6.56 10.55
C PHE A 40 11.51 -6.71 9.39
N PRO A 41 12.77 -6.33 9.56
CA PRO A 41 13.84 -6.70 8.63
C PRO A 41 13.80 -8.20 8.35
N ASN A 42 14.05 -8.58 7.11
CA ASN A 42 14.04 -9.98 6.65
C ASN A 42 12.68 -10.72 6.74
N ALA A 43 11.57 -10.03 7.00
CA ALA A 43 10.22 -10.61 6.95
C ALA A 43 9.77 -11.03 5.53
N GLY A 44 10.59 -10.77 4.51
CA GLY A 44 10.30 -11.17 3.13
C GLY A 44 9.56 -10.13 2.29
N LYS A 45 9.47 -8.87 2.73
CA LYS A 45 8.75 -7.79 2.04
C LYS A 45 9.19 -7.59 0.59
N SER A 46 10.47 -7.36 0.38
CA SER A 46 11.02 -7.13 -0.97
C SER A 46 10.94 -8.39 -1.85
N THR A 47 11.03 -9.59 -1.23
CA THR A 47 10.87 -10.86 -1.94
C THR A 47 9.42 -11.04 -2.39
N LEU A 48 8.45 -10.72 -1.53
CA LEU A 48 7.04 -10.75 -1.90
C LEU A 48 6.78 -9.76 -3.04
N LEU A 49 7.24 -8.51 -2.89
CA LEU A 49 7.03 -7.48 -3.90
C LEU A 49 7.58 -7.91 -5.27
N ALA A 50 8.76 -8.52 -5.30
CA ALA A 50 9.35 -9.06 -6.53
C ALA A 50 8.55 -10.23 -7.12
N ALA A 51 7.99 -11.09 -6.26
CA ALA A 51 7.21 -12.27 -6.69
C ALA A 51 5.82 -11.92 -7.24
N VAL A 52 5.19 -10.84 -6.73
CA VAL A 52 3.82 -10.47 -7.13
C VAL A 52 3.76 -9.41 -8.22
N SER A 53 4.85 -8.68 -8.45
CA SER A 53 4.89 -7.59 -9.42
C SER A 53 4.89 -8.10 -10.85
N ALA A 54 4.05 -7.50 -11.70
CA ALA A 54 3.98 -7.79 -13.14
C ALA A 54 5.26 -7.37 -13.90
N ALA A 55 6.01 -6.41 -13.34
CA ALA A 55 7.32 -5.96 -13.83
C ALA A 55 8.29 -5.86 -12.65
N LYS A 56 9.59 -5.74 -12.93
CA LYS A 56 10.59 -5.52 -11.87
C LYS A 56 10.18 -4.29 -11.04
N PRO A 57 10.13 -4.42 -9.71
CA PRO A 57 9.84 -3.29 -8.83
C PRO A 57 10.75 -2.10 -9.15
N LYS A 58 10.17 -0.91 -9.15
CA LYS A 58 10.91 0.32 -9.42
C LYS A 58 11.17 1.05 -8.12
N ILE A 59 12.41 1.47 -7.94
CA ILE A 59 12.77 2.43 -6.91
C ILE A 59 12.20 3.78 -7.34
N ALA A 60 11.38 4.39 -6.50
CA ALA A 60 10.80 5.68 -6.78
C ALA A 60 11.51 6.78 -5.99
N ASN A 61 12.19 7.67 -6.71
CA ASN A 61 12.79 8.87 -6.15
C ASN A 61 11.73 9.96 -6.00
N TYR A 62 11.20 10.10 -4.80
CA TYR A 62 10.35 11.24 -4.46
C TYR A 62 11.19 12.34 -3.82
N ALA A 63 11.11 13.56 -4.34
CA ALA A 63 11.88 14.71 -3.89
C ALA A 63 11.73 15.07 -2.39
N PHE A 64 10.79 14.42 -1.71
CA PHE A 64 10.42 14.64 -0.32
C PHE A 64 10.63 13.41 0.57
N THR A 65 11.24 12.30 0.07
CA THR A 65 11.57 11.11 0.86
C THR A 65 13.09 10.99 1.01
N THR A 66 13.55 10.75 2.22
CA THR A 66 14.95 10.36 2.50
C THR A 66 15.18 8.88 2.23
N LEU A 67 14.12 8.09 2.10
CA LEU A 67 14.12 6.67 1.75
C LEU A 67 13.39 6.47 0.43
N GLU A 68 13.96 5.64 -0.41
CA GLU A 68 13.43 5.29 -1.70
C GLU A 68 12.52 4.06 -1.57
N PRO A 69 11.18 4.21 -1.62
CA PRO A 69 10.29 3.07 -1.58
C PRO A 69 10.40 2.25 -2.86
N ASN A 70 10.34 0.93 -2.71
CA ASN A 70 10.21 0.03 -3.84
C ASN A 70 8.73 -0.14 -4.17
N LEU A 71 8.34 0.20 -5.40
CA LEU A 71 6.97 0.07 -5.87
C LEU A 71 6.84 -1.08 -6.86
N GLY A 72 5.77 -1.85 -6.71
CA GLY A 72 5.39 -2.91 -7.64
C GLY A 72 3.93 -2.80 -8.05
N ILE A 73 3.65 -3.02 -9.32
CA ILE A 73 2.30 -3.13 -9.84
C ILE A 73 1.90 -4.60 -9.76
N VAL A 74 0.86 -4.89 -8.99
CA VAL A 74 0.33 -6.23 -8.77
C VAL A 74 -0.91 -6.43 -9.63
N GLU A 75 -0.82 -7.34 -10.59
CA GLU A 75 -1.97 -7.72 -11.40
C GLU A 75 -2.83 -8.76 -10.68
N VAL A 76 -4.13 -8.56 -10.74
CA VAL A 76 -5.17 -9.46 -10.25
C VAL A 76 -5.97 -9.97 -11.45
N ARG A 77 -7.04 -10.73 -11.19
CA ARG A 77 -7.93 -11.23 -12.26
C ARG A 77 -8.61 -10.07 -13.00
N ASP A 78 -9.05 -10.32 -14.23
CA ASP A 78 -9.80 -9.38 -15.07
C ASP A 78 -9.04 -8.10 -15.42
N HIS A 79 -7.72 -8.19 -15.62
CA HIS A 79 -6.84 -7.06 -15.98
C HIS A 79 -6.87 -5.90 -14.97
N LYS A 80 -7.26 -6.18 -13.74
CA LYS A 80 -7.20 -5.21 -12.64
C LYS A 80 -5.81 -5.21 -12.04
N SER A 81 -5.41 -4.09 -11.47
CA SER A 81 -4.12 -3.95 -10.82
C SER A 81 -4.17 -2.96 -9.66
N PHE A 82 -3.26 -3.11 -8.73
CA PHE A 82 -3.03 -2.16 -7.64
C PHE A 82 -1.53 -1.97 -7.43
N VAL A 83 -1.16 -0.87 -6.78
CA VAL A 83 0.23 -0.56 -6.46
C VAL A 83 0.53 -1.01 -5.03
N MET A 84 1.62 -1.77 -4.88
CA MET A 84 2.14 -2.21 -3.58
C MET A 84 3.48 -1.53 -3.33
N ALA A 85 3.71 -1.04 -2.11
CA ALA A 85 4.94 -0.40 -1.69
C ALA A 85 5.64 -1.20 -0.59
N ASP A 86 6.91 -1.53 -0.81
CA ASP A 86 7.84 -1.91 0.26
C ASP A 86 8.55 -0.63 0.73
N ILE A 87 8.31 -0.32 1.98
CA ILE A 87 8.81 0.90 2.58
C ILE A 87 9.90 0.50 3.59
N PRO A 88 11.19 0.61 3.22
CA PRO A 88 12.30 0.27 4.10
C PRO A 88 12.29 1.15 5.36
N GLY A 89 12.61 0.57 6.51
CA GLY A 89 12.88 1.35 7.74
C GLY A 89 11.67 1.79 8.56
N ILE A 90 10.48 1.21 8.35
CA ILE A 90 9.33 1.50 9.22
C ILE A 90 9.62 1.14 10.70
N ILE A 91 10.48 0.17 10.95
CA ILE A 91 10.60 -0.51 12.25
C ILE A 91 11.92 -0.29 12.94
N GLU A 92 12.97 0.13 12.27
CA GLU A 92 14.26 0.39 12.91
C GLU A 92 14.33 1.82 13.45
N GLY A 93 13.86 2.04 14.70
CA GLY A 93 14.07 3.27 15.45
C GLY A 93 13.14 4.43 15.09
N ALA A 94 11.99 4.18 14.50
CA ALA A 94 10.99 5.23 14.23
C ALA A 94 10.56 5.95 15.51
N HIS A 95 10.51 5.26 16.64
CA HIS A 95 10.16 5.81 17.95
C HIS A 95 11.35 6.48 18.69
N GLU A 96 12.61 6.22 18.29
CA GLU A 96 13.79 6.78 18.94
C GLU A 96 14.16 8.21 18.48
N GLY A 97 13.33 8.84 17.64
CA GLY A 97 13.56 10.21 17.16
C GLY A 97 14.76 10.37 16.22
N ARG A 98 15.34 9.26 15.75
CA ARG A 98 16.43 9.25 14.77
C ARG A 98 15.90 9.38 13.33
N GLY A 99 15.27 10.52 13.05
CA GLY A 99 15.33 11.14 11.72
C GLY A 99 14.62 10.47 10.54
N LEU A 100 13.83 9.41 10.69
CA LEU A 100 13.03 8.87 9.59
C LEU A 100 11.66 9.55 9.44
N GLY A 101 11.62 10.72 10.02
CA GLY A 101 10.74 11.82 9.73
C GLY A 101 9.29 11.50 9.44
N THR A 102 8.45 12.24 10.13
CA THR A 102 7.03 12.54 9.83
C THR A 102 6.67 12.65 8.34
N ARG A 103 7.65 12.88 7.45
CA ARG A 103 7.44 12.94 5.99
C ARG A 103 7.20 11.56 5.37
N PHE A 104 7.91 10.54 5.81
CA PHE A 104 7.81 9.18 5.29
C PHE A 104 6.48 8.51 5.64
N LEU A 105 6.05 8.70 6.85
CA LEU A 105 4.83 8.12 7.39
C LEU A 105 3.56 8.80 6.85
N ARG A 106 3.66 10.04 6.33
CA ARG A 106 2.61 10.64 5.48
C ARG A 106 2.32 9.81 4.22
N HIS A 107 3.22 8.95 3.80
CA HIS A 107 2.99 8.07 2.65
C HIS A 107 2.21 6.82 3.05
N ILE A 108 2.38 6.30 4.27
CA ILE A 108 1.55 5.22 4.81
C ILE A 108 0.12 5.70 5.06
N GLU A 109 -0.06 6.93 5.51
CA GLU A 109 -1.37 7.56 5.67
C GLU A 109 -2.20 7.53 4.38
N ARG A 110 -1.54 7.44 3.24
CA ARG A 110 -2.16 7.45 1.91
C ARG A 110 -2.38 6.07 1.30
N ASN A 111 -1.93 5.01 1.96
CA ASN A 111 -2.25 3.65 1.56
C ASN A 111 -3.63 3.27 2.11
N SER A 112 -4.42 2.56 1.31
CA SER A 112 -5.75 2.13 1.74
C SER A 112 -5.69 0.91 2.65
N VAL A 113 -4.74 0.00 2.41
CA VAL A 113 -4.59 -1.28 3.11
C VAL A 113 -3.17 -1.45 3.63
N LEU A 114 -3.01 -1.99 4.83
CA LEU A 114 -1.73 -2.38 5.41
C LEU A 114 -1.60 -3.90 5.45
N LEU A 115 -0.56 -4.42 4.81
CA LEU A 115 -0.20 -5.84 4.86
C LEU A 115 0.93 -6.06 5.86
N PHE A 116 0.58 -6.60 7.02
CA PHE A 116 1.56 -7.03 8.03
C PHE A 116 2.21 -8.33 7.58
N MET A 117 3.53 -8.38 7.64
CA MET A 117 4.31 -9.54 7.22
C MET A 117 5.17 -10.03 8.38
N ILE A 118 4.90 -11.23 8.86
CA ILE A 118 5.62 -11.87 9.96
C ILE A 118 6.12 -13.22 9.45
N PRO A 119 7.41 -13.51 9.61
CA PRO A 119 7.95 -14.77 9.13
C PRO A 119 7.50 -15.95 10.02
N ALA A 120 7.34 -17.11 9.43
CA ALA A 120 6.89 -18.33 10.12
C ALA A 120 7.91 -18.86 11.14
N ASP A 121 9.17 -18.41 11.06
CA ASP A 121 10.23 -18.69 12.03
C ASP A 121 10.24 -17.74 13.24
N SER A 122 9.19 -16.89 13.38
CA SER A 122 8.96 -16.08 14.58
C SER A 122 8.53 -16.94 15.77
N ASP A 123 9.06 -16.66 16.95
CA ASP A 123 8.71 -17.34 18.21
C ASP A 123 7.25 -17.07 18.63
N ASP A 124 6.70 -15.88 18.29
CA ASP A 124 5.34 -15.47 18.63
C ASP A 124 4.80 -14.46 17.63
N VAL A 125 4.01 -14.96 16.67
CA VAL A 125 3.40 -14.15 15.59
C VAL A 125 2.44 -13.10 16.13
N ARG A 126 1.68 -13.40 17.20
CA ARG A 126 0.75 -12.42 17.80
C ARG A 126 1.50 -11.28 18.44
N ARG A 127 2.53 -11.58 19.21
CA ARG A 127 3.38 -10.58 19.87
C ARG A 127 4.07 -9.68 18.85
N ASP A 128 4.64 -10.27 17.80
CA ASP A 128 5.30 -9.51 16.72
C ASP A 128 4.32 -8.58 16.02
N TYR A 129 3.09 -9.04 15.76
CA TYR A 129 2.04 -8.20 15.20
C TYR A 129 1.69 -7.02 16.13
N GLU A 130 1.54 -7.27 17.44
CA GLU A 130 1.22 -6.23 18.43
C GLU A 130 2.33 -5.19 18.55
N VAL A 131 3.59 -5.61 18.48
CA VAL A 131 4.75 -4.70 18.46
C VAL A 131 4.72 -3.81 17.23
N LEU A 132 4.53 -4.39 16.04
CA LEU A 132 4.42 -3.64 14.78
C LEU A 132 3.26 -2.65 14.79
N LEU A 133 2.11 -3.08 15.28
CA LEU A 133 0.92 -2.23 15.42
C LEU A 133 1.15 -1.11 16.42
N GLY A 134 1.81 -1.40 17.53
CA GLY A 134 2.17 -0.42 18.56
C GLY A 134 3.09 0.67 18.02
N GLU A 135 4.10 0.32 17.24
CA GLU A 135 4.99 1.28 16.59
C GLU A 135 4.25 2.19 15.59
N LEU A 136 3.38 1.61 14.76
CA LEU A 136 2.55 2.39 13.84
C LEU A 136 1.61 3.33 14.60
N THR A 137 1.01 2.87 15.70
CA THR A 137 0.08 3.67 16.53
C THR A 137 0.78 4.84 17.21
N GLN A 138 1.98 4.61 17.76
CA GLN A 138 2.78 5.67 18.36
C GLN A 138 3.14 6.75 17.35
N TYR A 139 3.29 6.34 16.13
CA TYR A 139 3.61 7.26 15.04
C TYR A 139 2.40 8.06 14.57
N ASN A 140 1.31 7.40 14.17
CA ASN A 140 0.03 8.02 13.81
C ASN A 140 -1.14 7.09 14.17
N PRO A 141 -1.94 7.46 15.18
CA PRO A 141 -3.12 6.69 15.58
C PRO A 141 -4.15 6.46 14.46
N GLU A 142 -4.22 7.36 13.46
CA GLU A 142 -5.13 7.23 12.32
C GLU A 142 -4.84 5.98 11.45
N LEU A 143 -3.64 5.40 11.58
CA LEU A 143 -3.30 4.15 10.90
C LEU A 143 -4.08 2.94 11.45
N LEU A 144 -4.64 3.05 12.64
CA LEU A 144 -5.51 2.02 13.22
C LEU A 144 -6.85 1.89 12.49
N ASP A 145 -7.31 2.95 11.83
CA ASP A 145 -8.58 2.96 11.11
C ASP A 145 -8.50 2.30 9.72
N LYS A 146 -7.27 1.94 9.29
CA LYS A 146 -7.07 1.31 7.98
C LYS A 146 -7.37 -0.18 8.00
N GLU A 147 -7.82 -0.68 6.85
CA GLU A 147 -7.93 -2.13 6.60
C GLU A 147 -6.57 -2.79 6.75
N ARG A 148 -6.53 -3.91 7.47
CA ARG A 148 -5.31 -4.64 7.81
C ARG A 148 -5.44 -6.11 7.48
N LEU A 149 -4.39 -6.66 6.90
CA LEU A 149 -4.23 -8.09 6.66
C LEU A 149 -2.92 -8.57 7.27
N LEU A 150 -2.87 -9.84 7.62
CA LEU A 150 -1.67 -10.50 8.12
C LEU A 150 -1.24 -11.60 7.16
N ALA A 151 0.01 -11.54 6.69
CA ALA A 151 0.65 -12.62 5.97
C ALA A 151 1.75 -13.26 6.83
N VAL A 152 1.57 -14.53 7.15
CA VAL A 152 2.66 -15.35 7.70
C VAL A 152 3.51 -15.81 6.54
N THR A 153 4.78 -15.40 6.51
CA THR A 153 5.69 -15.60 5.36
C THR A 153 6.66 -16.76 5.59
N LYS A 154 7.38 -17.18 4.53
CA LYS A 154 8.35 -18.28 4.54
C LYS A 154 7.73 -19.64 4.93
N CYS A 155 6.47 -19.86 4.60
CA CYS A 155 5.75 -21.10 4.94
C CYS A 155 6.21 -22.33 4.14
N ASP A 156 7.14 -22.16 3.18
CA ASP A 156 7.86 -23.27 2.54
C ASP A 156 8.77 -24.05 3.52
N MET A 157 9.03 -23.50 4.70
CA MET A 157 9.79 -24.14 5.77
C MET A 157 8.93 -24.95 6.73
N LEU A 158 7.60 -24.87 6.60
CA LEU A 158 6.63 -25.52 7.48
C LEU A 158 5.92 -26.66 6.74
N ASP A 159 5.56 -27.70 7.49
CA ASP A 159 4.60 -28.70 7.05
C ASP A 159 3.15 -28.26 7.35
N GLU A 160 2.18 -29.00 6.81
CA GLU A 160 0.76 -28.67 7.02
C GLU A 160 0.34 -28.77 8.48
N GLU A 161 0.95 -29.66 9.26
CA GLU A 161 0.63 -29.86 10.67
C GLU A 161 1.06 -28.65 11.51
N LEU A 162 2.25 -28.12 11.26
CA LEU A 162 2.73 -26.89 11.92
C LEU A 162 1.88 -25.67 11.56
N ILE A 163 1.46 -25.56 10.30
CA ILE A 163 0.55 -24.48 9.88
C ILE A 163 -0.77 -24.56 10.66
N GLU A 164 -1.35 -25.76 10.82
CA GLU A 164 -2.59 -25.93 11.59
C GLU A 164 -2.38 -25.58 13.08
N GLN A 165 -1.25 -25.93 13.67
CA GLN A 165 -0.91 -25.58 15.05
C GLN A 165 -0.70 -24.08 15.26
N MET A 166 -0.24 -23.34 14.23
CA MET A 166 -0.05 -21.88 14.30
C MET A 166 -1.36 -21.09 14.21
N LYS A 167 -2.39 -21.60 13.54
CA LYS A 167 -3.65 -20.87 13.33
C LYS A 167 -4.31 -20.33 14.60
N PRO A 168 -4.38 -21.08 15.72
CA PRO A 168 -4.96 -20.59 16.97
C PRO A 168 -4.14 -19.47 17.63
N HIS A 169 -2.87 -19.33 17.26
CA HIS A 169 -1.96 -18.32 17.81
C HIS A 169 -1.92 -17.01 17.01
N LEU A 170 -2.68 -16.93 15.93
CA LEU A 170 -2.80 -15.70 15.15
C LEU A 170 -3.62 -14.64 15.89
N PRO A 171 -3.40 -13.35 15.62
CA PRO A 171 -4.22 -12.26 16.13
C PRO A 171 -5.69 -12.43 15.73
N GLU A 172 -6.61 -12.23 16.66
CA GLU A 172 -8.04 -12.33 16.40
C GLU A 172 -8.58 -11.14 15.61
N GLY A 173 -9.59 -11.37 14.77
CA GLY A 173 -10.29 -10.30 14.04
C GLY A 173 -9.55 -9.75 12.83
N ILE A 174 -8.40 -10.34 12.45
CA ILE A 174 -7.62 -9.89 11.28
C ILE A 174 -7.57 -11.01 10.25
N PRO A 175 -7.98 -10.74 9.00
CA PRO A 175 -7.82 -11.71 7.92
C PRO A 175 -6.35 -12.09 7.77
N SER A 176 -6.06 -13.39 7.83
CA SER A 176 -4.70 -13.90 7.79
C SER A 176 -4.50 -14.95 6.72
N VAL A 177 -3.28 -15.04 6.18
CA VAL A 177 -2.90 -16.02 5.16
C VAL A 177 -1.45 -16.46 5.35
N PHE A 178 -1.22 -17.77 5.20
CA PHE A 178 0.12 -18.38 5.18
C PHE A 178 0.64 -18.40 3.75
N ILE A 179 1.80 -17.80 3.51
CA ILE A 179 2.36 -17.65 2.16
C ILE A 179 3.82 -18.05 2.08
N SER A 180 4.23 -18.42 0.89
CA SER A 180 5.65 -18.43 0.52
C SER A 180 5.83 -17.74 -0.83
N SER A 181 6.64 -16.69 -0.83
CA SER A 181 7.01 -15.98 -2.06
C SER A 181 7.97 -16.78 -2.94
N VAL A 182 8.67 -17.76 -2.36
CA VAL A 182 9.65 -18.61 -3.07
C VAL A 182 8.95 -19.76 -3.79
N SER A 183 8.05 -20.49 -3.08
CA SER A 183 7.30 -21.61 -3.67
C SER A 183 6.01 -21.17 -4.40
N GLY A 184 5.58 -19.93 -4.21
CA GLY A 184 4.30 -19.44 -4.75
C GLY A 184 3.08 -19.84 -3.92
N LEU A 185 3.28 -20.48 -2.75
CA LEU A 185 2.20 -20.92 -1.88
C LEU A 185 1.27 -19.77 -1.51
N ASN A 186 -0.02 -19.93 -1.81
CA ASN A 186 -1.10 -18.98 -1.49
C ASN A 186 -0.92 -17.54 -1.99
N ILE A 187 0.00 -17.26 -2.90
CA ILE A 187 0.21 -15.92 -3.45
C ILE A 187 -1.04 -15.43 -4.22
N ALA A 188 -1.70 -16.31 -4.98
CA ALA A 188 -2.95 -15.95 -5.67
C ALA A 188 -4.05 -15.56 -4.67
N ARG A 189 -4.20 -16.35 -3.58
CA ARG A 189 -5.16 -16.06 -2.51
C ARG A 189 -4.86 -14.71 -1.82
N LEU A 190 -3.60 -14.42 -1.53
CA LEU A 190 -3.19 -13.13 -0.97
C LEU A 190 -3.61 -11.97 -1.86
N LYS A 191 -3.36 -12.08 -3.19
CA LYS A 191 -3.78 -11.05 -4.15
C LYS A 191 -5.29 -10.82 -4.14
N ASP A 192 -6.08 -11.90 -4.12
CA ASP A 192 -7.54 -11.82 -4.07
C ASP A 192 -8.00 -11.14 -2.76
N MET A 193 -7.43 -11.51 -1.61
CA MET A 193 -7.76 -10.90 -0.30
C MET A 193 -7.41 -9.40 -0.25
N LEU A 194 -6.25 -9.01 -0.78
CA LEU A 194 -5.85 -7.60 -0.87
C LEU A 194 -6.79 -6.81 -1.77
N TRP A 195 -7.17 -7.40 -2.92
CA TRP A 195 -8.12 -6.77 -3.82
C TRP A 195 -9.49 -6.57 -3.17
N GLU A 196 -10.01 -7.56 -2.45
CA GLU A 196 -11.28 -7.46 -1.70
C GLU A 196 -11.21 -6.36 -0.63
N ALA A 197 -10.09 -6.25 0.10
CA ALA A 197 -9.88 -5.21 1.09
C ALA A 197 -9.85 -3.79 0.48
N LEU A 198 -9.30 -3.65 -0.72
CA LEU A 198 -9.26 -2.37 -1.44
C LEU A 198 -10.63 -1.92 -1.99
N GLN A 199 -11.62 -2.81 -2.06
CA GLN A 199 -12.96 -2.50 -2.54
C GLN A 199 -13.95 -2.09 -1.42
N ARG A 200 -13.55 -2.22 -0.15
CA ARG A 200 -14.34 -1.82 1.02
C ARG A 200 -14.17 -0.34 1.33
#